data_16417040a7255c0a507be0bfac3c722e
#
_entry.id   16417040a7255c0a507be0bfac3c722e
#
_cell.length_a   1.000
_cell.length_b   1.000
_cell.length_c   1.000
_cell.angle_alpha   90.00
_cell.angle_beta   90.00
_cell.angle_gamma   90.00
#
_symmetry.space_group_name_H-M   'P 1'
#
loop_
_entity.id
_entity.type
_entity.pdbx_description
1 polymer ?
#
loop_
_entity_poly.entity_id
_entity_poly.type
_entity_poly.pdbx_seq_one_letter_code
_entity_poly.pdbx_strand_id
1 'polypeptide(L)' 'MKLFTKPGCEKCDWVKANLPEGVTVATHDILTAEGLAELAFHELVSTAEKQLPILRLRDGKIVTGAIQIRKELLACG' A
#
# COMPACT_ATOMS: atom_id res chain seq x y z
N MET A 1 1.89 -6.96 6.53
CA MET A 1 1.43 -5.69 5.95
C MET A 1 1.28 -5.81 4.44
N LYS A 2 0.28 -5.17 3.89
CA LYS A 2 0.01 -5.21 2.44
C LYS A 2 0.03 -3.81 1.88
N LEU A 3 0.76 -3.62 0.79
CA LEU A 3 0.87 -2.34 0.09
C LEU A 3 0.18 -2.47 -1.27
N PHE A 4 -0.85 -1.67 -1.50
CA PHE A 4 -1.59 -1.68 -2.76
C PHE A 4 -1.09 -0.56 -3.65
N THR A 5 -0.70 -0.92 -4.87
CA THR A 5 -0.10 0.00 -5.84
C THR A 5 -0.67 -0.25 -7.23
N LYS A 6 -0.29 0.60 -8.19
CA LYS A 6 -0.58 0.38 -9.60
C LYS A 6 0.58 0.88 -10.47
N PRO A 7 0.73 0.38 -11.70
CA PRO A 7 1.73 0.92 -12.63
C PRO A 7 1.45 2.38 -12.96
N GLY A 8 2.51 3.16 -13.17
CA GLY A 8 2.38 4.57 -13.52
C GLY A 8 2.02 5.49 -12.37
N CYS A 9 2.01 4.98 -11.14
CA CYS A 9 1.74 5.78 -9.95
C CYS A 9 3.08 6.23 -9.33
N GLU A 10 3.41 7.51 -9.47
CA GLU A 10 4.67 8.05 -8.94
C GLU A 10 4.80 7.87 -7.44
N LYS A 11 3.72 8.11 -6.70
CA LYS A 11 3.71 7.96 -5.25
C LYS A 11 3.90 6.50 -4.82
N CYS A 12 3.32 5.57 -5.57
CA CYS A 12 3.52 4.14 -5.33
C CYS A 12 4.98 3.76 -5.54
N ASP A 13 5.58 4.23 -6.63
CA ASP A 13 6.97 3.96 -6.94
C ASP A 13 7.90 4.56 -5.88
N TRP A 14 7.58 5.77 -5.43
CA TRP A 14 8.34 6.43 -4.38
C TRP A 14 8.34 5.62 -3.07
N VAL A 15 7.18 5.10 -2.66
CA VAL A 15 7.10 4.28 -1.45
C VAL A 15 7.93 3.01 -1.60
N LYS A 16 7.81 2.32 -2.75
CA LYS A 16 8.58 1.10 -3.00
C LYS A 16 10.08 1.35 -2.99
N ALA A 17 10.51 2.50 -3.51
CA ALA A 17 11.93 2.87 -3.55
C ALA A 17 12.45 3.34 -2.19
N ASN A 18 11.59 3.73 -1.29
CA ASN A 18 11.96 4.31 0.01
C ASN A 18 11.49 3.46 1.20
N LEU A 19 11.33 2.15 1.01
CA LEU A 19 11.00 1.25 2.11
C LEU A 19 12.13 1.28 3.13
N PRO A 20 11.81 1.42 4.43
CA PRO A 20 12.85 1.39 5.47
C PRO A 20 13.55 0.04 5.50
N GLU A 21 14.83 0.06 5.85
CA GLU A 21 15.61 -1.15 5.99
C GLU A 21 15.00 -2.07 7.05
N GLY A 22 14.94 -3.36 6.75
CA GLY A 22 14.38 -4.35 7.66
C GLY A 22 12.86 -4.45 7.65
N VAL A 23 12.18 -3.60 6.89
CA VAL A 23 10.72 -3.64 6.76
C VAL A 23 10.34 -4.36 5.48
N THR A 24 9.48 -5.37 5.60
CA THR A 24 8.97 -6.13 4.45
C THR A 24 7.47 -5.93 4.32
N VAL A 25 7.03 -5.60 3.12
CA VAL A 25 5.60 -5.49 2.79
C VAL A 25 5.30 -6.37 1.59
N ALA A 26 4.11 -6.97 1.59
CA ALA A 26 3.60 -7.67 0.42
C ALA A 26 2.99 -6.62 -0.51
N THR A 27 3.55 -6.47 -1.70
CA THR A 27 3.08 -5.49 -2.67
C THR A 27 2.07 -6.13 -3.61
N HIS A 28 0.91 -5.50 -3.75
CA HIS A 28 -0.16 -5.96 -4.63
C HIS A 28 -0.46 -4.90 -5.69
N ASP A 29 -0.35 -5.31 -6.95
CA ASP A 29 -0.74 -4.46 -8.09
C ASP A 29 -2.25 -4.61 -8.29
N ILE A 30 -2.99 -3.52 -8.11
CA ILE A 30 -4.46 -3.54 -8.18
C ILE A 30 -4.99 -3.79 -9.59
N LEU A 31 -4.15 -3.73 -10.61
CA LEU A 31 -4.54 -4.05 -11.98
C LEU A 31 -4.44 -5.55 -12.29
N THR A 32 -3.83 -6.34 -11.39
CA THR A 32 -3.83 -7.78 -11.53
C THR A 32 -5.08 -8.38 -10.88
N ALA A 33 -5.46 -9.58 -11.32
CA ALA A 33 -6.61 -10.27 -10.73
C ALA A 33 -6.39 -10.51 -9.23
N GLU A 34 -5.19 -10.93 -8.85
CA GLU A 34 -4.86 -11.17 -7.44
C GLU A 34 -4.89 -9.90 -6.61
N GLY A 35 -4.29 -8.83 -7.13
CA GLY A 35 -4.25 -7.54 -6.41
C GLY A 35 -5.65 -6.95 -6.26
N LEU A 36 -6.47 -7.04 -7.30
CA LEU A 36 -7.85 -6.55 -7.23
C LEU A 36 -8.68 -7.38 -6.25
N ALA A 37 -8.49 -8.70 -6.24
CA ALA A 37 -9.20 -9.58 -5.30
C ALA A 37 -8.84 -9.24 -3.85
N GLU A 38 -7.57 -9.01 -3.56
CA GLU A 38 -7.12 -8.59 -2.22
C GLU A 38 -7.70 -7.24 -1.83
N LEU A 39 -7.73 -6.30 -2.76
CA LEU A 39 -8.29 -4.98 -2.54
C LEU A 39 -9.79 -5.08 -2.19
N ALA A 40 -10.53 -5.88 -2.95
CA ALA A 40 -11.96 -6.08 -2.71
C ALA A 40 -12.21 -6.83 -1.41
N PHE A 41 -11.38 -7.81 -1.10
CA PHE A 41 -11.48 -8.57 0.15
C PHE A 41 -11.38 -7.66 1.38
N HIS A 42 -10.53 -6.65 1.31
CA HIS A 42 -10.35 -5.68 2.39
C HIS A 42 -11.27 -4.46 2.27
N GLU A 43 -12.21 -4.49 1.33
CA GLU A 43 -13.18 -3.40 1.12
C GLU A 43 -12.51 -2.05 0.82
N LEU A 44 -11.43 -2.08 0.04
CA LEU A 44 -10.63 -0.88 -0.26
C LEU A 44 -10.80 -0.36 -1.68
N VAL A 45 -11.72 -0.90 -2.47
CA VAL A 45 -11.90 -0.49 -3.87
C VAL A 45 -12.21 1.00 -3.98
N SER A 46 -13.15 1.50 -3.20
CA SER A 46 -13.50 2.92 -3.20
C SER A 46 -12.34 3.81 -2.78
N THR A 47 -11.57 3.36 -1.79
CA THR A 47 -10.39 4.10 -1.33
C THR A 47 -9.34 4.18 -2.43
N ALA A 48 -9.11 3.08 -3.15
CA ALA A 48 -8.13 3.02 -4.23
C ALA A 48 -8.50 3.92 -5.40
N GLU A 49 -9.80 4.13 -5.65
CA GLU A 49 -10.25 5.05 -6.69
C GLU A 49 -9.88 6.50 -6.39
N LYS A 50 -9.72 6.83 -5.11
CA LYS A 50 -9.41 8.18 -4.67
C LYS A 50 -7.93 8.39 -4.37
N GLN A 51 -7.29 7.40 -3.79
CA GLN A 51 -5.91 7.52 -3.31
C GLN A 51 -5.14 6.21 -3.47
N LEU A 52 -3.92 6.31 -3.94
CA LEU A 52 -2.91 5.26 -3.92
C LEU A 52 -1.58 5.94 -3.61
N PRO A 53 -0.65 5.25 -2.98
CA PRO A 53 -0.72 3.88 -2.48
C PRO A 53 -1.56 3.75 -1.20
N ILE A 54 -1.94 2.51 -0.88
CA ILE A 54 -2.65 2.18 0.36
C ILE A 54 -1.83 1.13 1.11
N LEU A 55 -1.61 1.37 2.40
CA LEU A 55 -0.96 0.40 3.27
C LEU A 55 -1.98 -0.15 4.25
N ARG A 56 -2.09 -1.48 4.32
CA ARG A 56 -2.88 -2.15 5.34
C ARG A 56 -1.95 -2.77 6.36
N LEU A 57 -2.04 -2.32 7.59
CA LEU A 57 -1.23 -2.82 8.70
C LEU A 57 -1.79 -4.16 9.21
N ARG A 58 -0.99 -4.85 10.02
CA ARG A 58 -1.35 -6.17 10.56
C ARG A 58 -2.62 -6.15 11.40
N ASP A 59 -2.86 -5.04 12.10
CA ASP A 59 -4.05 -4.87 12.93
C ASP A 59 -5.30 -4.43 12.14
N GLY A 60 -5.15 -4.28 10.83
CA GLY A 60 -6.24 -3.84 9.95
C GLY A 60 -6.32 -2.34 9.73
N LYS A 61 -5.44 -1.56 10.36
CA LYS A 61 -5.40 -0.11 10.15
C LYS A 61 -5.00 0.21 8.71
N ILE A 62 -5.67 1.20 8.13
CA ILE A 62 -5.43 1.64 6.75
C ILE A 62 -4.72 3.00 6.79
N VAL A 63 -3.65 3.11 6.02
CA VAL A 63 -2.90 4.34 5.86
C VAL A 63 -2.80 4.66 4.38
N THR A 64 -3.10 5.88 4.01
CA THR A 64 -3.02 6.35 2.62
C THR A 64 -2.04 7.51 2.51
N GLY A 65 -1.52 7.71 1.30
CA GLY A 65 -0.55 8.77 1.03
C GLY A 65 0.89 8.31 1.30
N ALA A 66 1.78 8.65 0.37
CA ALA A 66 3.15 8.14 0.39
C ALA A 66 3.92 8.52 1.66
N ILE A 67 3.79 9.77 2.10
CA ILE A 67 4.52 10.27 3.27
C ILE A 67 4.01 9.61 4.55
N GLN A 68 2.69 9.49 4.69
CA GLN A 68 2.09 8.86 5.87
C GLN A 68 2.44 7.38 5.95
N ILE A 69 2.44 6.70 4.80
CA ILE A 69 2.83 5.29 4.73
C ILE A 69 4.28 5.12 5.17
N ARG A 70 5.18 5.97 4.70
CA ARG A 70 6.58 5.89 5.10
C ARG A 70 6.76 6.12 6.59
N LYS A 71 6.03 7.07 7.17
CA LYS A 71 6.07 7.31 8.61
C LYS A 71 5.63 6.08 9.40
N GLU A 72 4.55 5.43 8.97
CA GLU A 72 4.07 4.21 9.62
C GLU A 72 5.07 3.07 9.50
N LEU A 73 5.70 2.92 8.33
CA LEU A 73 6.70 1.87 8.13
C LEU A 73 7.95 2.11 8.98
N LEU A 74 8.36 3.36 9.16
CA LEU A 74 9.47 3.71 10.04
C LEU A 74 9.14 3.39 11.50
N ALA A 75 7.89 3.59 11.91
CA ALA A 75 7.44 3.27 13.26
C ALA A 75 7.37 1.75 13.50
N CYS A 76 7.12 0.96 12.44
CA CYS A 76 7.08 -0.50 12.53
C CYS A 76 8.48 -1.13 12.54
N GLY A 77 9.42 -0.42 11.98
CA GLY A 77 10.82 -0.85 11.91
C GLY A 77 11.55 -0.51 13.18
#